data_2aebfe5b407015a878bacd1a643525dc
#
_entry.id   2aebfe5b407015a878bacd1a643525dc
#
_cell.length_a   1.000
_cell.length_b   1.000
_cell.length_c   1.000
_cell.angle_alpha   90.00
_cell.angle_beta   90.00
_cell.angle_gamma   90.00
#
_symmetry.space_group_name_H-M   'P 1'
#
loop_
_entity.id
_entity.type
_entity.pdbx_description
1 polymer ?
#
loop_
_entity_poly.entity_id
_entity_poly.type
_entity_poly.pdbx_seq_one_letter_code
_entity_poly.pdbx_strand_id
1 'polypeptide(L)'
;YVEDYFSRLGVMLNQGEPVCDVLIVSPIESVWSQVCIRSFDALTPAAPEIAEMEDKYADLFHWLAGERIDFDYGDEEMMSRLSGVGRDAEDNPVFRVGQASYRTVLVGNMETMRRSTLDALEKFEKEGGRVIFMGEAPKYVDVQPSDEPALMASRCVQVDYEEAPVVEAVKQAIRPVVEVRSAAGENLPLVFGQVRRDDERAYVVLMNIDRHRKYDSVSVTLPFEGEIALWDCKTGEVWKQPATVSDGKSVVLTSFEPCEEKVYTISASAPAFAQTAPVYSMREKTELPDSYSYTLNEPNICVLDLATWQIGDEPVQPLTEILKIDRAVRRHFDLPYRGGEMVQPWYAEKYKGKEYAEPLGVLKMNFPFSVSVVPSDSVFLCLETPQRFTILVNGRRLPSQDEHGWFIDNSIRRIYVPSDMFRLGENSVE
;
A
#
# COMPACT_ATOMS: atom_id res chain seq x y z
N TYR A 1 14.51 14.31 -9.32
CA TYR A 1 13.34 14.85 -8.59
C TYR A 1 12.76 13.83 -7.60
N VAL A 2 12.35 12.63 -8.06
CA VAL A 2 11.78 11.60 -7.19
C VAL A 2 12.78 11.14 -6.13
N GLU A 3 14.02 10.89 -6.54
CA GLU A 3 15.12 10.50 -5.66
C GLU A 3 15.47 11.59 -4.64
N ASP A 4 15.49 12.85 -5.05
CA ASP A 4 15.72 13.99 -4.16
C ASP A 4 14.63 14.09 -3.10
N TYR A 5 13.37 13.93 -3.51
CA TYR A 5 12.23 13.94 -2.61
C TYR A 5 12.34 12.83 -1.55
N PHE A 6 12.53 11.57 -1.97
CA PHE A 6 12.66 10.46 -1.03
C PHE A 6 13.92 10.53 -0.17
N SER A 7 15.02 11.10 -0.71
CA SER A 7 16.22 11.32 0.09
C SER A 7 15.96 12.32 1.22
N ARG A 8 15.26 13.42 0.96
CA ARG A 8 14.91 14.43 1.96
C ARG A 8 13.93 13.86 3.01
N LEU A 9 12.89 13.17 2.56
CA LEU A 9 11.95 12.50 3.46
C LEU A 9 12.66 11.44 4.32
N GLY A 10 13.54 10.64 3.71
CA GLY A 10 14.33 9.61 4.38
C GLY A 10 15.24 10.17 5.47
N VAL A 11 15.78 11.38 5.32
CA VAL A 11 16.54 12.04 6.39
C VAL A 11 15.69 12.17 7.65
N MET A 12 14.42 12.60 7.53
CA MET A 12 13.52 12.79 8.67
C MET A 12 13.07 11.48 9.28
N LEU A 13 12.76 10.48 8.44
CA LEU A 13 12.31 9.17 8.88
C LEU A 13 13.42 8.32 9.53
N ASN A 14 14.69 8.76 9.44
CA ASN A 14 15.82 8.07 10.06
C ASN A 14 16.40 8.81 11.28
N GLN A 15 15.80 9.92 11.71
CA GLN A 15 16.25 10.63 12.92
C GLN A 15 15.61 10.00 14.17
N GLY A 16 16.34 10.06 15.28
CA GLY A 16 15.84 9.62 16.58
C GLY A 16 15.29 8.20 16.61
N GLU A 17 14.55 7.88 17.67
CA GLU A 17 13.88 6.61 17.86
C GLU A 17 12.38 6.72 17.55
N PRO A 18 11.72 5.68 16.99
CA PRO A 18 10.28 5.69 16.78
C PRO A 18 9.52 5.76 18.10
N VAL A 19 8.42 6.52 18.12
CA VAL A 19 7.49 6.54 19.24
C VAL A 19 6.39 5.51 18.96
N CYS A 20 6.71 4.26 19.25
CA CYS A 20 5.87 3.09 19.03
C CYS A 20 5.61 2.39 20.37
N ASP A 21 4.40 2.51 20.89
CA ASP A 21 4.02 1.98 22.22
C ASP A 21 3.24 0.66 22.13
N VAL A 22 2.89 0.21 20.94
CA VAL A 22 1.98 -0.93 20.70
C VAL A 22 2.67 -2.05 19.96
N LEU A 23 2.60 -3.26 20.54
CA LEU A 23 2.93 -4.51 19.85
C LEU A 23 1.64 -5.29 19.58
N ILE A 24 1.44 -5.75 18.36
CA ILE A 24 0.35 -6.66 18.00
C ILE A 24 0.94 -8.05 17.83
N VAL A 25 0.45 -9.04 18.57
CA VAL A 25 0.86 -10.44 18.34
C VAL A 25 0.33 -10.86 16.96
N SER A 26 1.23 -11.24 16.06
CA SER A 26 0.86 -11.64 14.69
C SER A 26 0.12 -12.97 14.70
N PRO A 27 -1.09 -13.08 14.09
CA PRO A 27 -1.87 -14.31 14.09
C PRO A 27 -1.40 -15.34 13.04
N ILE A 28 -0.19 -15.20 12.50
CA ILE A 28 0.26 -15.97 11.34
C ILE A 28 0.23 -17.49 11.55
N GLU A 29 0.52 -17.97 12.76
CA GLU A 29 0.49 -19.41 13.05
C GLU A 29 -0.94 -19.96 13.09
N SER A 30 -1.91 -19.13 13.48
CA SER A 30 -3.33 -19.47 13.39
C SER A 30 -3.77 -19.60 11.93
N VAL A 31 -3.28 -18.72 11.05
CA VAL A 31 -3.50 -18.84 9.60
C VAL A 31 -2.84 -20.12 9.08
N TRP A 32 -1.58 -20.39 9.42
CA TRP A 32 -0.88 -21.59 8.96
C TRP A 32 -1.57 -22.89 9.40
N SER A 33 -2.18 -22.91 10.59
CA SER A 33 -2.92 -24.08 11.08
C SER A 33 -4.16 -24.42 10.26
N GLN A 34 -4.68 -23.45 9.47
CA GLN A 34 -5.87 -23.57 8.64
C GLN A 34 -5.55 -23.71 7.15
N VAL A 35 -4.29 -23.42 6.74
CA VAL A 35 -3.90 -23.48 5.33
C VAL A 35 -3.81 -24.90 4.84
N CYS A 36 -4.54 -25.20 3.77
CA CYS A 36 -4.48 -26.48 3.05
C CYS A 36 -4.43 -26.22 1.54
N ILE A 37 -4.34 -27.30 0.75
CA ILE A 37 -4.40 -27.20 -0.71
C ILE A 37 -5.73 -26.53 -1.11
N ARG A 38 -5.67 -25.44 -1.89
CA ARG A 38 -6.79 -24.61 -2.34
C ARG A 38 -7.32 -23.60 -1.31
N SER A 39 -6.61 -23.35 -0.22
CA SER A 39 -6.97 -22.24 0.69
C SER A 39 -6.84 -20.86 0.04
N PHE A 40 -6.11 -20.78 -1.08
CA PHE A 40 -5.94 -19.56 -1.85
C PHE A 40 -6.24 -19.80 -3.32
N ASP A 41 -6.91 -18.83 -3.96
CA ASP A 41 -7.00 -18.67 -5.42
C ASP A 41 -6.04 -17.55 -5.81
N ALA A 42 -4.88 -17.94 -6.34
CA ALA A 42 -3.71 -17.08 -6.52
C ALA A 42 -3.25 -16.46 -5.18
N LEU A 43 -3.38 -15.14 -5.01
CA LEU A 43 -3.02 -14.43 -3.77
C LEU A 43 -4.23 -14.06 -2.91
N THR A 44 -5.42 -14.55 -3.27
CA THR A 44 -6.65 -14.23 -2.56
C THR A 44 -7.09 -15.43 -1.72
N PRO A 45 -7.41 -15.25 -0.42
CA PRO A 45 -7.97 -16.32 0.39
C PRO A 45 -9.26 -16.88 -0.23
N ALA A 46 -9.32 -18.20 -0.37
CA ALA A 46 -10.52 -18.91 -0.83
C ALA A 46 -11.31 -19.55 0.33
N ALA A 47 -10.63 -19.80 1.46
CA ALA A 47 -11.27 -20.30 2.68
C ALA A 47 -11.88 -19.13 3.46
N PRO A 48 -13.19 -19.19 3.81
CA PRO A 48 -13.87 -18.08 4.50
C PRO A 48 -13.22 -17.68 5.82
N GLU A 49 -12.72 -18.65 6.57
CA GLU A 49 -12.08 -18.43 7.88
C GLU A 49 -10.78 -17.62 7.72
N ILE A 50 -9.99 -17.91 6.69
CA ILE A 50 -8.76 -17.16 6.40
C ILE A 50 -9.09 -15.75 5.89
N ALA A 51 -10.13 -15.63 5.05
CA ALA A 51 -10.60 -14.33 4.56
C ALA A 51 -11.08 -13.44 5.71
N GLU A 52 -11.82 -13.97 6.68
CA GLU A 52 -12.23 -13.23 7.87
C GLU A 52 -11.03 -12.77 8.71
N MET A 53 -10.02 -13.64 8.88
CA MET A 53 -8.80 -13.27 9.58
C MET A 53 -8.01 -12.16 8.86
N GLU A 54 -7.97 -12.19 7.53
CA GLU A 54 -7.32 -11.16 6.72
C GLU A 54 -8.06 -9.82 6.82
N ASP A 55 -9.38 -9.83 6.73
CA ASP A 55 -10.21 -8.62 6.88
C ASP A 55 -10.00 -7.98 8.26
N LYS A 56 -10.07 -8.76 9.34
CA LYS A 56 -9.80 -8.27 10.70
C LYS A 56 -8.38 -7.72 10.87
N TYR A 57 -7.39 -8.34 10.24
CA TYR A 57 -6.01 -7.87 10.26
C TYR A 57 -5.86 -6.52 9.56
N ALA A 58 -6.52 -6.34 8.41
CA ALA A 58 -6.55 -5.08 7.68
C ALA A 58 -7.33 -3.99 8.45
N ASP A 59 -8.45 -4.34 9.04
CA ASP A 59 -9.27 -3.43 9.84
C ASP A 59 -8.47 -2.86 11.02
N LEU A 60 -7.81 -3.71 11.80
CA LEU A 60 -6.97 -3.28 12.93
C LEU A 60 -5.87 -2.31 12.49
N PHE A 61 -5.21 -2.60 11.36
CA PHE A 61 -4.24 -1.68 10.77
C PHE A 61 -4.87 -0.31 10.52
N HIS A 62 -6.02 -0.27 9.86
CA HIS A 62 -6.69 0.99 9.52
C HIS A 62 -7.19 1.75 10.74
N TRP A 63 -7.70 1.08 11.76
CA TRP A 63 -8.15 1.71 13.01
C TRP A 63 -7.01 2.41 13.72
N LEU A 64 -5.88 1.72 13.90
CA LEU A 64 -4.73 2.29 14.62
C LEU A 64 -4.02 3.37 13.79
N ALA A 65 -3.74 3.10 12.52
CA ALA A 65 -3.10 4.07 11.63
C ALA A 65 -3.97 5.33 11.42
N GLY A 66 -5.29 5.15 11.32
CA GLY A 66 -6.26 6.25 11.23
C GLY A 66 -6.31 7.15 12.46
N GLU A 67 -5.83 6.67 13.60
CA GLU A 67 -5.66 7.44 14.84
C GLU A 67 -4.20 7.85 15.09
N ARG A 68 -3.31 7.63 14.12
CA ARG A 68 -1.85 7.92 14.22
C ARG A 68 -1.18 7.19 15.38
N ILE A 69 -1.72 6.05 15.75
CA ILE A 69 -1.12 5.11 16.70
C ILE A 69 -0.14 4.25 15.92
N ASP A 70 1.14 4.40 16.19
CA ASP A 70 2.19 3.56 15.59
C ASP A 70 2.25 2.22 16.32
N PHE A 71 2.53 1.14 15.60
CA PHE A 71 2.56 -0.21 16.14
C PHE A 71 3.48 -1.12 15.31
N ASP A 72 3.96 -2.17 15.96
CA ASP A 72 4.70 -3.25 15.32
C ASP A 72 3.93 -4.58 15.42
N TYR A 73 4.17 -5.47 14.47
CA TYR A 73 3.70 -6.84 14.53
C TYR A 73 4.77 -7.74 15.14
N GLY A 74 4.44 -8.44 16.22
CA GLY A 74 5.29 -9.40 16.91
C GLY A 74 5.13 -10.79 16.33
N ASP A 75 6.15 -11.27 15.63
CA ASP A 75 6.27 -12.67 15.24
C ASP A 75 6.60 -13.55 16.46
N GLU A 76 5.81 -14.59 16.71
CA GLU A 76 5.93 -15.42 17.92
C GLU A 76 7.26 -16.19 17.97
N GLU A 77 7.84 -16.56 16.83
CA GLU A 77 9.16 -17.20 16.79
C GLU A 77 10.25 -16.21 17.19
N MET A 78 10.22 -14.99 16.65
CA MET A 78 11.17 -13.94 17.06
C MET A 78 10.98 -13.57 18.52
N MET A 79 9.75 -13.43 19.00
CA MET A 79 9.42 -13.13 20.39
C MET A 79 9.95 -14.24 21.33
N SER A 80 9.91 -15.52 20.93
CA SER A 80 10.41 -16.63 21.74
C SER A 80 11.90 -16.50 22.10
N ARG A 81 12.67 -15.80 21.28
CA ARG A 81 14.12 -15.61 21.43
C ARG A 81 14.51 -14.23 21.94
N LEU A 82 13.71 -13.21 21.64
CA LEU A 82 14.09 -11.80 21.80
C LEU A 82 13.21 -11.07 22.81
N SER A 83 12.10 -11.68 23.28
CA SER A 83 11.21 -10.99 24.21
C SER A 83 11.74 -10.94 25.64
N GLY A 84 11.31 -9.91 26.34
CA GLY A 84 11.60 -9.73 27.75
C GLY A 84 10.71 -8.65 28.35
N VAL A 85 10.75 -8.52 29.68
CA VAL A 85 10.08 -7.44 30.41
C VAL A 85 11.13 -6.49 30.94
N GLY A 86 10.87 -5.19 30.82
CA GLY A 86 11.75 -4.13 31.31
C GLY A 86 10.94 -2.98 31.88
N ARG A 87 11.62 -1.87 32.14
CA ARG A 87 11.00 -0.62 32.55
C ARG A 87 11.47 0.52 31.67
N ASP A 88 10.59 1.48 31.43
CA ASP A 88 10.96 2.72 30.77
C ASP A 88 11.60 3.73 31.76
N ALA A 89 11.91 4.94 31.27
CA ALA A 89 12.54 5.98 32.09
C ALA A 89 11.63 6.48 33.23
N GLU A 90 10.32 6.33 33.11
CA GLU A 90 9.31 6.68 34.11
C GLU A 90 8.96 5.51 35.04
N ASP A 91 9.73 4.41 35.00
CA ASP A 91 9.52 3.17 35.78
C ASP A 91 8.23 2.39 35.41
N ASN A 92 7.63 2.67 34.25
CA ASN A 92 6.50 1.87 33.76
C ASN A 92 6.98 0.55 33.16
N PRO A 93 6.24 -0.55 33.36
CA PRO A 93 6.59 -1.82 32.73
C PRO A 93 6.46 -1.72 31.20
N VAL A 94 7.45 -2.28 30.49
CA VAL A 94 7.45 -2.37 29.04
C VAL A 94 7.75 -3.79 28.58
N PHE A 95 7.06 -4.21 27.54
CA PHE A 95 7.36 -5.45 26.82
C PHE A 95 8.46 -5.16 25.80
N ARG A 96 9.55 -5.91 25.86
CA ARG A 96 10.69 -5.73 24.95
C ARG A 96 10.73 -6.83 23.91
N VAL A 97 11.07 -6.46 22.67
CA VAL A 97 11.46 -7.40 21.61
C VAL A 97 12.74 -6.87 20.97
N GLY A 98 13.86 -7.52 21.23
CA GLY A 98 15.17 -7.01 20.82
C GLY A 98 15.48 -5.64 21.44
N GLN A 99 15.60 -4.62 20.60
CA GLN A 99 15.85 -3.23 21.04
C GLN A 99 14.56 -2.42 21.22
N ALA A 100 13.44 -2.88 20.66
CA ALA A 100 12.15 -2.19 20.76
C ALA A 100 11.47 -2.43 22.11
N SER A 101 10.67 -1.46 22.57
CA SER A 101 9.95 -1.50 23.85
C SER A 101 8.53 -0.96 23.67
N TYR A 102 7.56 -1.69 24.17
CA TYR A 102 6.15 -1.42 23.99
C TYR A 102 5.44 -1.29 25.35
N ARG A 103 4.53 -0.33 25.48
CA ARG A 103 3.73 -0.10 26.71
C ARG A 103 2.52 -1.02 26.78
N THR A 104 2.05 -1.51 25.63
CA THR A 104 0.91 -2.43 25.57
C THR A 104 1.10 -3.48 24.49
N VAL A 105 0.54 -4.66 24.73
CA VAL A 105 0.51 -5.75 23.77
C VAL A 105 -0.93 -6.09 23.45
N LEU A 106 -1.27 -6.16 22.17
CA LEU A 106 -2.58 -6.53 21.65
C LEU A 106 -2.59 -8.00 21.24
N VAL A 107 -3.60 -8.73 21.69
CA VAL A 107 -3.83 -10.14 21.35
C VAL A 107 -5.24 -10.28 20.79
N GLY A 108 -5.37 -10.80 19.60
CA GLY A 108 -6.69 -11.02 18.99
C GLY A 108 -6.58 -11.58 17.59
N ASN A 109 -7.73 -11.97 17.03
CA ASN A 109 -7.82 -12.55 15.69
C ASN A 109 -6.91 -13.80 15.53
N MET A 110 -6.81 -14.63 16.59
CA MET A 110 -5.94 -15.82 16.58
C MET A 110 -6.60 -16.98 17.31
N GLU A 111 -6.40 -18.19 16.79
CA GLU A 111 -6.91 -19.45 17.35
C GLU A 111 -5.91 -20.12 18.27
N THR A 112 -4.62 -20.04 17.93
CA THR A 112 -3.52 -20.63 18.67
C THR A 112 -2.44 -19.62 18.96
N MET A 113 -1.74 -19.76 20.09
CA MET A 113 -0.51 -19.04 20.40
C MET A 113 0.56 -20.01 20.90
N ARG A 114 1.82 -19.61 20.78
CA ARG A 114 2.91 -20.39 21.35
C ARG A 114 2.94 -20.34 22.88
N ARG A 115 3.38 -21.42 23.50
CA ARG A 115 3.66 -21.47 24.94
C ARG A 115 4.60 -20.34 25.37
N SER A 116 5.66 -20.10 24.61
CA SER A 116 6.63 -19.03 24.90
C SER A 116 6.00 -17.64 24.89
N THR A 117 5.04 -17.38 24.00
CA THR A 117 4.31 -16.12 23.93
C THR A 117 3.40 -15.95 25.14
N LEU A 118 2.63 -16.97 25.49
CA LEU A 118 1.77 -16.95 26.67
C LEU A 118 2.58 -16.68 27.94
N ASP A 119 3.68 -17.41 28.14
CA ASP A 119 4.56 -17.25 29.30
C ASP A 119 5.16 -15.84 29.39
N ALA A 120 5.56 -15.27 28.25
CA ALA A 120 6.11 -13.91 28.18
C ALA A 120 5.06 -12.85 28.52
N LEU A 121 3.83 -13.00 27.98
CA LEU A 121 2.72 -12.10 28.27
C LEU A 121 2.25 -12.19 29.71
N GLU A 122 2.19 -13.41 30.30
CA GLU A 122 1.88 -13.59 31.71
C GLU A 122 2.93 -12.92 32.62
N LYS A 123 4.20 -13.01 32.24
CA LYS A 123 5.27 -12.34 32.99
C LYS A 123 5.11 -10.83 32.92
N PHE A 124 4.78 -10.29 31.73
CA PHE A 124 4.56 -8.86 31.53
C PHE A 124 3.35 -8.37 32.34
N GLU A 125 2.24 -9.09 32.32
CA GLU A 125 1.03 -8.77 33.10
C GLU A 125 1.33 -8.77 34.62
N LYS A 126 2.04 -9.80 35.14
CA LYS A 126 2.42 -9.90 36.53
C LYS A 126 3.32 -8.75 37.02
N GLU A 127 4.11 -8.18 36.12
CA GLU A 127 4.94 -6.99 36.43
C GLU A 127 4.17 -5.65 36.25
N GLY A 128 2.85 -5.72 36.00
CA GLY A 128 1.97 -4.56 35.85
C GLY A 128 1.86 -4.06 34.40
N GLY A 129 2.37 -4.82 33.44
CA GLY A 129 2.26 -4.51 32.03
C GLY A 129 0.83 -4.66 31.50
N ARG A 130 0.51 -3.94 30.45
CA ARG A 130 -0.84 -3.93 29.90
C ARG A 130 -0.95 -4.84 28.69
N VAL A 131 -1.80 -5.86 28.79
CA VAL A 131 -2.21 -6.71 27.67
C VAL A 131 -3.69 -6.47 27.40
N ILE A 132 -4.05 -6.30 26.14
CA ILE A 132 -5.42 -6.08 25.67
C ILE A 132 -5.81 -7.24 24.77
N PHE A 133 -6.84 -7.99 25.19
CA PHE A 133 -7.46 -9.02 24.38
C PHE A 133 -8.61 -8.41 23.58
N MET A 134 -8.59 -8.62 22.26
CA MET A 134 -9.59 -8.14 21.31
C MET A 134 -10.42 -9.31 20.80
N GLY A 135 -11.69 -9.36 21.14
CA GLY A 135 -12.57 -10.49 20.84
C GLY A 135 -12.27 -11.72 21.68
N GLU A 136 -12.45 -12.91 21.11
CA GLU A 136 -12.20 -14.18 21.80
C GLU A 136 -10.69 -14.42 22.04
N ALA A 137 -10.36 -14.90 23.21
CA ALA A 137 -9.00 -15.37 23.50
C ALA A 137 -8.69 -16.65 22.70
N PRO A 138 -7.41 -16.91 22.38
CA PRO A 138 -7.00 -18.15 21.73
C PRO A 138 -7.45 -19.39 22.50
N LYS A 139 -7.89 -20.42 21.77
CA LYS A 139 -8.41 -21.68 22.33
C LYS A 139 -7.34 -22.77 22.42
N TYR A 140 -6.17 -22.51 21.82
CA TYR A 140 -5.08 -23.47 21.74
C TYR A 140 -3.76 -22.81 22.16
N VAL A 141 -2.89 -23.63 22.77
CA VAL A 141 -1.47 -23.30 23.01
C VAL A 141 -0.64 -24.40 22.35
N ASP A 142 0.30 -24.03 21.47
CA ASP A 142 1.05 -24.97 20.62
C ASP A 142 0.12 -25.96 19.88
N VAL A 143 -0.99 -25.46 19.37
CA VAL A 143 -2.06 -26.22 18.67
C VAL A 143 -2.74 -27.29 19.55
N GLN A 144 -2.55 -27.25 20.87
CA GLN A 144 -3.24 -28.13 21.82
C GLN A 144 -4.34 -27.35 22.57
N PRO A 145 -5.55 -27.90 22.73
CA PRO A 145 -6.63 -27.24 23.47
C PRO A 145 -6.16 -26.79 24.86
N SER A 146 -6.41 -25.52 25.21
CA SER A 146 -6.01 -24.96 26.50
C SER A 146 -6.92 -23.81 26.90
N ASP A 147 -7.29 -23.77 28.19
CA ASP A 147 -8.05 -22.66 28.78
C ASP A 147 -7.14 -21.55 29.34
N GLU A 148 -5.81 -21.74 29.30
CA GLU A 148 -4.87 -20.78 29.89
C GLU A 148 -4.94 -19.39 29.25
N PRO A 149 -5.05 -19.23 27.91
CA PRO A 149 -5.22 -17.91 27.32
C PRO A 149 -6.48 -17.20 27.79
N ALA A 150 -7.60 -17.93 27.94
CA ALA A 150 -8.85 -17.37 28.45
C ALA A 150 -8.74 -16.98 29.94
N LEU A 151 -8.04 -17.79 30.74
CA LEU A 151 -7.75 -17.46 32.15
C LEU A 151 -6.86 -16.21 32.24
N MET A 152 -5.87 -16.05 31.37
CA MET A 152 -5.08 -14.84 31.30
C MET A 152 -5.94 -13.65 30.90
N ALA A 153 -6.73 -13.78 29.84
CA ALA A 153 -7.61 -12.71 29.35
C ALA A 153 -8.54 -12.20 30.45
N SER A 154 -9.04 -13.09 31.33
CA SER A 154 -9.92 -12.70 32.44
C SER A 154 -9.26 -11.76 33.48
N ARG A 155 -7.94 -11.65 33.49
CA ARG A 155 -7.15 -10.73 34.33
C ARG A 155 -6.70 -9.47 33.60
N CYS A 156 -6.84 -9.47 32.27
CA CYS A 156 -6.41 -8.40 31.38
C CYS A 156 -7.58 -7.51 30.94
N VAL A 157 -7.28 -6.50 30.16
CA VAL A 157 -8.31 -5.71 29.48
C VAL A 157 -8.88 -6.55 28.34
N GLN A 158 -10.20 -6.69 28.28
CA GLN A 158 -10.92 -7.35 27.21
C GLN A 158 -11.86 -6.36 26.52
N VAL A 159 -11.86 -6.35 25.23
CA VAL A 159 -12.73 -5.51 24.39
C VAL A 159 -13.26 -6.31 23.22
N ASP A 160 -14.40 -5.92 22.70
CA ASP A 160 -14.89 -6.48 21.44
C ASP A 160 -13.92 -6.12 20.29
N TYR A 161 -13.81 -6.99 19.27
CA TYR A 161 -12.98 -6.72 18.10
C TYR A 161 -13.72 -5.74 17.17
N GLU A 162 -13.81 -4.50 17.61
CA GLU A 162 -14.47 -3.38 16.93
C GLU A 162 -13.61 -2.12 17.08
N GLU A 163 -13.72 -1.17 16.14
CA GLU A 163 -12.89 0.03 16.09
C GLU A 163 -12.89 0.82 17.40
N ALA A 164 -14.07 1.24 17.84
CA ALA A 164 -14.16 2.15 18.97
C ALA A 164 -13.66 1.55 20.30
N PRO A 165 -14.05 0.32 20.70
CA PRO A 165 -13.54 -0.33 21.92
C PRO A 165 -12.02 -0.54 21.87
N VAL A 166 -11.48 -1.00 20.74
CA VAL A 166 -10.05 -1.26 20.60
C VAL A 166 -9.25 0.04 20.69
N VAL A 167 -9.61 1.06 19.89
CA VAL A 167 -8.92 2.34 19.86
C VAL A 167 -8.94 3.02 21.23
N GLU A 168 -10.09 3.02 21.92
CA GLU A 168 -10.22 3.59 23.25
C GLU A 168 -9.32 2.89 24.29
N ALA A 169 -9.32 1.56 24.31
CA ALA A 169 -8.49 0.78 25.21
C ALA A 169 -6.99 1.02 24.96
N VAL A 170 -6.60 1.11 23.68
CA VAL A 170 -5.21 1.40 23.31
C VAL A 170 -4.81 2.81 23.73
N LYS A 171 -5.63 3.83 23.47
CA LYS A 171 -5.35 5.23 23.85
C LYS A 171 -5.16 5.41 25.36
N GLN A 172 -5.82 4.60 26.17
CA GLN A 172 -5.62 4.59 27.64
C GLN A 172 -4.30 3.94 28.08
N ALA A 173 -3.64 3.22 27.18
CA ALA A 173 -2.44 2.43 27.47
C ALA A 173 -1.13 3.07 27.00
N ILE A 174 -1.20 4.04 26.10
CA ILE A 174 -0.06 4.60 25.37
C ILE A 174 0.16 6.07 25.72
N ARG A 175 1.30 6.60 25.29
CA ARG A 175 1.54 8.06 25.32
C ARG A 175 0.59 8.80 24.40
N PRO A 176 0.32 10.10 24.65
CA PRO A 176 -0.51 10.89 23.76
C PRO A 176 0.01 10.88 22.32
N VAL A 177 -0.89 10.68 21.39
CA VAL A 177 -0.60 10.65 19.94
C VAL A 177 -0.91 11.99 19.30
N VAL A 178 -0.45 12.16 18.06
CA VAL A 178 -0.82 13.31 17.22
C VAL A 178 -2.30 13.20 16.86
N GLU A 179 -3.04 14.29 17.05
CA GLU A 179 -4.45 14.37 16.64
C GLU A 179 -4.57 15.23 15.38
N VAL A 180 -5.36 14.76 14.43
CA VAL A 180 -5.65 15.47 13.17
C VAL A 180 -7.16 15.58 13.01
N ARG A 181 -7.67 16.82 13.05
CA ARG A 181 -9.10 17.10 13.06
C ARG A 181 -9.50 18.01 11.91
N SER A 182 -10.66 17.75 11.32
CA SER A 182 -11.29 18.66 10.35
C SER A 182 -11.72 19.97 11.02
N ALA A 183 -12.15 20.95 10.24
CA ALA A 183 -12.75 22.18 10.75
C ALA A 183 -14.00 21.94 11.63
N ALA A 184 -14.70 20.81 11.45
CA ALA A 184 -15.83 20.38 12.27
C ALA A 184 -15.41 19.62 13.55
N GLY A 185 -14.11 19.41 13.77
CA GLY A 185 -13.58 18.67 14.91
C GLY A 185 -13.58 17.14 14.73
N GLU A 186 -13.93 16.64 13.55
CA GLU A 186 -13.96 15.21 13.24
C GLU A 186 -12.56 14.67 12.99
N ASN A 187 -12.29 13.43 13.39
CA ASN A 187 -11.05 12.73 13.04
C ASN A 187 -10.92 12.57 11.51
N LEU A 188 -9.70 12.66 11.01
CA LEU A 188 -9.37 12.42 9.60
C LEU A 188 -8.60 11.10 9.48
N PRO A 189 -9.28 9.95 9.38
CA PRO A 189 -8.66 8.62 9.44
C PRO A 189 -7.76 8.30 8.24
N LEU A 190 -7.88 9.04 7.14
CA LEU A 190 -7.00 8.89 5.96
C LEU A 190 -5.75 9.82 6.02
N VAL A 191 -5.53 10.49 7.15
CA VAL A 191 -4.25 11.17 7.40
C VAL A 191 -3.45 10.32 8.37
N PHE A 192 -2.54 9.52 7.84
CA PHE A 192 -1.62 8.68 8.60
C PHE A 192 -0.47 9.50 9.16
N GLY A 193 0.17 9.00 10.21
CA GLY A 193 1.29 9.70 10.83
C GLY A 193 2.29 8.78 11.48
N GLN A 194 3.55 9.20 11.49
CA GLN A 194 4.63 8.61 12.25
C GLN A 194 5.33 9.67 13.08
N VAL A 195 5.70 9.31 14.30
CA VAL A 195 6.45 10.17 15.21
C VAL A 195 7.77 9.50 15.56
N ARG A 196 8.84 10.28 15.48
CA ARG A 196 10.15 9.88 15.97
C ARG A 196 10.66 10.94 16.95
N ARG A 197 11.58 10.57 17.82
CA ARG A 197 12.09 11.47 18.84
C ARG A 197 13.54 11.18 19.18
N ASP A 198 14.32 12.25 19.38
CA ASP A 198 15.60 12.22 20.08
C ASP A 198 15.52 13.08 21.36
N ASP A 199 16.65 13.32 22.01
CA ASP A 199 16.73 14.09 23.25
C ASP A 199 16.35 15.58 23.07
N GLU A 200 16.45 16.12 21.86
CA GLU A 200 16.28 17.54 21.57
C GLU A 200 15.01 17.85 20.74
N ARG A 201 14.54 16.85 19.97
CA ARG A 201 13.54 17.08 18.91
C ARG A 201 12.51 15.97 18.83
N ALA A 202 11.32 16.35 18.38
CA ALA A 202 10.37 15.44 17.80
C ALA A 202 10.29 15.67 16.29
N TYR A 203 10.13 14.59 15.55
CA TYR A 203 9.96 14.53 14.10
C TYR A 203 8.61 13.91 13.81
N VAL A 204 7.75 14.63 13.13
CA VAL A 204 6.39 14.19 12.82
C VAL A 204 6.18 14.22 11.32
N VAL A 205 5.87 13.08 10.76
CA VAL A 205 5.49 12.94 9.35
C VAL A 205 4.01 12.58 9.30
N LEU A 206 3.24 13.40 8.62
CA LEU A 206 1.81 13.15 8.35
C LEU A 206 1.62 13.03 6.84
N MET A 207 0.75 12.13 6.41
CA MET A 207 0.44 11.93 5.00
C MET A 207 -1.07 11.76 4.81
N ASN A 208 -1.66 12.58 3.96
CA ASN A 208 -2.97 12.33 3.42
C ASN A 208 -2.88 11.21 2.37
N ILE A 209 -3.38 10.02 2.67
CA ILE A 209 -3.36 8.88 1.74
C ILE A 209 -4.56 8.87 0.79
N ASP A 210 -5.51 9.78 0.95
CA ASP A 210 -6.63 9.94 0.02
C ASP A 210 -6.12 10.54 -1.30
N ARG A 211 -6.37 9.85 -2.40
CA ARG A 211 -5.93 10.26 -3.75
C ARG A 211 -6.78 11.35 -4.38
N HIS A 212 -7.93 11.65 -3.80
CA HIS A 212 -8.94 12.50 -4.43
C HIS A 212 -9.37 13.66 -3.54
N ARG A 213 -9.26 13.51 -2.22
CA ARG A 213 -9.81 14.46 -1.27
C ARG A 213 -8.75 15.39 -0.71
N LYS A 214 -9.02 16.68 -0.89
CA LYS A 214 -8.35 17.77 -0.18
C LYS A 214 -9.01 17.98 1.18
N TYR A 215 -8.22 18.29 2.20
CA TYR A 215 -8.68 18.70 3.52
C TYR A 215 -8.22 20.13 3.80
N ASP A 216 -9.16 21.07 3.87
CA ASP A 216 -8.89 22.45 4.23
C ASP A 216 -9.18 22.69 5.73
N SER A 217 -8.47 23.68 6.31
CA SER A 217 -8.66 24.11 7.71
C SER A 217 -8.52 22.94 8.72
N VAL A 218 -7.46 22.17 8.55
CA VAL A 218 -7.14 21.04 9.43
C VAL A 218 -6.40 21.53 10.66
N SER A 219 -6.83 21.08 11.85
CA SER A 219 -6.12 21.26 13.11
C SER A 219 -5.26 20.04 13.41
N VAL A 220 -3.95 20.23 13.53
CA VAL A 220 -3.00 19.21 13.96
C VAL A 220 -2.54 19.52 15.37
N THR A 221 -2.91 18.68 16.34
CA THR A 221 -2.46 18.79 17.74
C THR A 221 -1.27 17.86 17.95
N LEU A 222 -0.12 18.45 18.25
CA LEU A 222 1.13 17.76 18.52
C LEU A 222 1.31 17.64 20.03
N PRO A 223 1.59 16.44 20.60
CA PRO A 223 1.78 16.26 22.04
C PRO A 223 3.18 16.71 22.49
N PHE A 224 3.64 17.85 21.98
CA PHE A 224 4.94 18.44 22.23
C PHE A 224 4.84 19.96 22.27
N GLU A 225 5.61 20.59 23.14
CA GLU A 225 5.80 22.06 23.14
C GLU A 225 7.12 22.42 22.43
N GLY A 226 7.10 23.51 21.69
CA GLY A 226 8.31 24.04 21.07
C GLY A 226 8.04 24.85 19.81
N GLU A 227 9.10 25.35 19.22
CA GLU A 227 9.07 25.97 17.91
C GLU A 227 9.00 24.88 16.83
N ILE A 228 8.12 25.09 15.86
CA ILE A 228 7.85 24.12 14.79
C ILE A 228 8.44 24.63 13.49
N ALA A 229 9.13 23.74 12.78
CA ALA A 229 9.53 23.94 11.41
C ALA A 229 8.85 22.93 10.49
N LEU A 230 8.31 23.41 9.38
CA LEU A 230 7.78 22.60 8.27
C LEU A 230 8.89 22.41 7.24
N TRP A 231 9.15 21.16 6.90
CA TRP A 231 10.14 20.75 5.89
C TRP A 231 9.44 20.38 4.60
N ASP A 232 9.67 21.15 3.55
CA ASP A 232 9.16 20.85 2.22
C ASP A 232 10.09 19.87 1.51
N CYS A 233 9.69 18.60 1.44
CA CYS A 233 10.49 17.57 0.78
C CYS A 233 10.55 17.74 -0.74
N LYS A 234 9.65 18.50 -1.36
CA LYS A 234 9.64 18.75 -2.81
C LYS A 234 10.72 19.76 -3.19
N THR A 235 10.86 20.85 -2.44
CA THR A 235 11.80 21.92 -2.72
C THR A 235 13.09 21.84 -1.89
N GLY A 236 13.03 21.25 -0.69
CA GLY A 236 14.10 21.24 0.30
C GLY A 236 14.13 22.51 1.16
N GLU A 237 13.13 23.37 1.03
CA GLU A 237 12.97 24.56 1.86
C GLU A 237 12.44 24.22 3.24
N VAL A 238 12.76 25.06 4.23
CA VAL A 238 12.33 24.90 5.61
C VAL A 238 11.66 26.16 6.10
N TRP A 239 10.43 26.03 6.56
CA TRP A 239 9.58 27.13 6.96
C TRP A 239 9.30 27.12 8.47
N LYS A 240 9.33 28.28 9.10
CA LYS A 240 8.78 28.44 10.46
C LYS A 240 7.27 28.25 10.40
N GLN A 241 6.76 27.28 11.16
CA GLN A 241 5.34 26.97 11.21
C GLN A 241 4.72 27.61 12.46
N PRO A 242 3.79 28.59 12.31
CA PRO A 242 3.07 29.14 13.43
C PRO A 242 2.23 28.08 14.14
N ALA A 243 2.23 28.11 15.47
CA ALA A 243 1.43 27.23 16.30
C ALA A 243 0.91 27.99 17.52
N THR A 244 -0.23 27.53 18.05
CA THR A 244 -0.72 27.92 19.37
C THR A 244 -0.25 26.88 20.38
N VAL A 245 0.38 27.33 21.47
CA VAL A 245 0.89 26.42 22.52
C VAL A 245 -0.03 26.53 23.74
N SER A 246 -0.50 25.40 24.26
CA SER A 246 -1.29 25.28 25.47
C SER A 246 -1.17 23.88 26.06
N ASP A 247 -1.01 23.80 27.37
CA ASP A 247 -1.06 22.57 28.19
C ASP A 247 -0.09 21.46 27.68
N GLY A 248 1.13 21.82 27.36
CA GLY A 248 2.15 20.85 26.88
C GLY A 248 1.97 20.43 25.43
N LYS A 249 1.08 21.07 24.67
CA LYS A 249 0.74 20.73 23.29
C LYS A 249 0.89 21.95 22.38
N SER A 250 1.23 21.68 21.14
CA SER A 250 1.22 22.69 20.08
C SER A 250 0.14 22.37 19.05
N VAL A 251 -0.63 23.37 18.67
CA VAL A 251 -1.70 23.24 17.66
C VAL A 251 -1.30 24.00 16.40
N VAL A 252 -1.22 23.30 15.29
CA VAL A 252 -0.94 23.82 13.94
C VAL A 252 -2.21 23.83 13.12
N LEU A 253 -2.49 24.94 12.46
CA LEU A 253 -3.54 25.01 11.43
C LEU A 253 -2.90 24.82 10.05
N THR A 254 -3.41 23.90 9.27
CA THR A 254 -2.87 23.53 7.96
C THR A 254 -3.96 23.06 6.99
N SER A 255 -3.56 22.60 5.83
CA SER A 255 -4.40 21.89 4.86
C SER A 255 -3.61 20.71 4.28
N PHE A 256 -4.30 19.75 3.70
CA PHE A 256 -3.67 18.65 2.96
C PHE A 256 -4.29 18.55 1.57
N GLU A 257 -3.46 18.63 0.56
CA GLU A 257 -3.83 18.23 -0.79
C GLU A 257 -3.93 16.68 -0.88
N PRO A 258 -4.56 16.11 -1.92
CA PRO A 258 -4.50 14.68 -2.17
C PRO A 258 -3.06 14.17 -2.22
N CYS A 259 -2.77 13.05 -1.54
CA CYS A 259 -1.43 12.44 -1.47
C CYS A 259 -0.32 13.41 -0.96
N GLU A 260 -0.66 14.39 -0.15
CA GLU A 260 0.33 15.35 0.37
C GLU A 260 0.86 14.90 1.73
N GLU A 261 2.18 15.01 1.91
CA GLU A 261 2.83 14.89 3.19
C GLU A 261 3.07 16.26 3.87
N LYS A 262 3.13 16.24 5.19
CA LYS A 262 3.64 17.34 6.03
C LYS A 262 4.69 16.79 6.97
N VAL A 263 5.87 17.37 6.93
CA VAL A 263 7.00 16.97 7.77
C VAL A 263 7.33 18.09 8.73
N TYR A 264 7.15 17.81 10.01
CA TYR A 264 7.42 18.80 11.07
C TYR A 264 8.58 18.37 11.96
N THR A 265 9.38 19.35 12.37
CA THR A 265 10.27 19.19 13.53
C THR A 265 9.82 20.13 14.63
N ILE A 266 9.83 19.64 15.86
CA ILE A 266 9.50 20.39 17.07
C ILE A 266 10.69 20.36 18.00
N SER A 267 11.15 21.53 18.43
CA SER A 267 12.30 21.68 19.32
C SER A 267 12.24 23.01 20.10
N ALA A 268 13.14 23.19 21.07
CA ALA A 268 13.20 24.43 21.86
C ALA A 268 13.41 25.70 21.01
N SER A 269 14.02 25.57 19.83
CA SER A 269 14.20 26.65 18.87
C SER A 269 14.14 26.12 17.45
N ALA A 270 13.52 26.85 16.52
CA ALA A 270 13.51 26.52 15.12
C ALA A 270 14.94 26.50 14.55
N PRO A 271 15.21 25.69 13.52
CA PRO A 271 16.49 25.72 12.83
C PRO A 271 16.83 27.16 12.36
N ALA A 272 18.07 27.58 12.55
CA ALA A 272 18.50 28.95 12.22
C ALA A 272 18.29 29.32 10.73
N PHE A 273 18.27 28.36 9.86
CA PHE A 273 18.01 28.51 8.43
C PHE A 273 16.51 28.46 8.05
N ALA A 274 15.61 28.18 9.02
CA ALA A 274 14.18 28.18 8.75
C ALA A 274 13.67 29.59 8.43
N GLN A 275 13.00 29.74 7.31
CA GLN A 275 12.50 31.00 6.80
C GLN A 275 11.05 31.23 7.22
N THR A 276 10.59 32.47 7.22
CA THR A 276 9.17 32.77 7.30
C THR A 276 8.52 32.43 5.95
N ALA A 277 7.46 31.63 5.97
CA ALA A 277 6.76 31.29 4.74
C ALA A 277 6.24 32.56 4.04
N PRO A 278 6.43 32.71 2.74
CA PRO A 278 5.91 33.84 2.00
C PRO A 278 4.39 33.80 1.98
N VAL A 279 3.78 34.95 2.19
CA VAL A 279 2.32 35.09 2.05
C VAL A 279 2.00 35.47 0.61
N TYR A 280 1.40 34.54 -0.09
CA TYR A 280 0.93 34.78 -1.46
C TYR A 280 -0.54 35.21 -1.46
N SER A 281 -0.84 36.23 -2.24
CA SER A 281 -2.23 36.62 -2.53
C SER A 281 -2.44 36.50 -4.04
N MET A 282 -3.58 35.93 -4.45
CA MET A 282 -3.93 35.90 -5.86
C MET A 282 -4.16 37.35 -6.34
N ARG A 283 -3.35 37.77 -7.30
CA ARG A 283 -3.51 39.09 -7.93
C ARG A 283 -4.30 39.03 -9.24
N GLU A 284 -4.12 37.95 -9.97
CA GLU A 284 -4.72 37.78 -11.27
C GLU A 284 -4.88 36.29 -11.57
N LYS A 285 -5.98 35.90 -12.19
CA LYS A 285 -6.22 34.57 -12.74
C LYS A 285 -6.29 34.71 -14.26
N THR A 286 -5.33 34.12 -14.95
CA THR A 286 -5.32 34.02 -16.41
C THR A 286 -5.74 32.62 -16.81
N GLU A 287 -6.76 32.51 -17.64
CA GLU A 287 -7.13 31.22 -18.25
C GLU A 287 -6.18 30.95 -19.41
N LEU A 288 -5.56 29.77 -19.38
CA LEU A 288 -4.70 29.32 -20.47
C LEU A 288 -5.60 28.75 -21.60
N PRO A 289 -5.13 28.78 -22.86
CA PRO A 289 -5.89 28.18 -23.96
C PRO A 289 -6.00 26.66 -23.78
N ASP A 290 -7.07 26.07 -24.26
CA ASP A 290 -7.33 24.63 -24.17
C ASP A 290 -6.45 23.80 -25.11
N SER A 291 -5.72 24.46 -26.01
CA SER A 291 -4.85 23.78 -26.98
C SER A 291 -3.45 24.41 -27.03
N TYR A 292 -2.46 23.55 -27.15
CA TYR A 292 -1.04 23.91 -27.20
C TYR A 292 -0.38 23.23 -28.38
N SER A 293 0.55 23.95 -29.05
CA SER A 293 1.50 23.32 -29.96
C SER A 293 2.60 22.65 -29.14
N TYR A 294 2.91 21.40 -29.44
CA TYR A 294 3.96 20.65 -28.75
C TYR A 294 4.78 19.82 -29.75
N THR A 295 5.97 19.46 -29.33
CA THR A 295 6.82 18.49 -30.04
C THR A 295 7.14 17.36 -29.08
N LEU A 296 6.96 16.11 -29.52
CA LEU A 296 7.32 14.95 -28.75
C LEU A 296 8.81 14.62 -28.95
N ASN A 297 9.51 14.31 -27.89
CA ASN A 297 10.88 13.78 -27.93
C ASN A 297 10.92 12.29 -28.22
N GLU A 298 9.81 11.60 -28.00
CA GLU A 298 9.62 10.16 -28.18
C GLU A 298 8.38 9.89 -29.02
N PRO A 299 8.30 8.72 -29.67
CA PRO A 299 7.08 8.34 -30.42
C PRO A 299 5.85 8.33 -29.52
N ASN A 300 4.74 8.80 -30.03
CA ASN A 300 3.44 8.65 -29.36
C ASN A 300 3.03 7.18 -29.33
N ILE A 301 2.40 6.74 -28.23
CA ILE A 301 2.02 5.35 -27.99
C ILE A 301 0.53 5.28 -27.70
N CYS A 302 -0.16 4.36 -28.39
CA CYS A 302 -1.52 3.95 -28.08
C CYS A 302 -1.47 2.52 -27.52
N VAL A 303 -1.83 2.35 -26.26
CA VAL A 303 -1.89 1.02 -25.62
C VAL A 303 -3.23 0.37 -25.95
N LEU A 304 -3.19 -0.86 -26.46
CA LEU A 304 -4.36 -1.69 -26.76
C LEU A 304 -4.42 -2.85 -25.78
N ASP A 305 -5.01 -2.66 -24.63
CA ASP A 305 -5.08 -3.62 -23.52
C ASP A 305 -6.51 -4.12 -23.21
N LEU A 306 -7.51 -3.56 -23.88
CA LEU A 306 -8.92 -3.94 -23.77
C LEU A 306 -9.42 -4.53 -25.07
N ALA A 307 -9.97 -5.74 -25.04
CA ALA A 307 -10.51 -6.43 -26.21
C ALA A 307 -11.88 -7.06 -25.94
N THR A 308 -12.74 -7.11 -26.96
CA THR A 308 -13.76 -8.14 -27.03
C THR A 308 -13.11 -9.44 -27.50
N TRP A 309 -13.56 -10.60 -27.01
CA TRP A 309 -12.85 -11.84 -27.28
C TRP A 309 -13.77 -13.04 -27.41
N GLN A 310 -13.28 -14.10 -28.06
CA GLN A 310 -14.03 -15.31 -28.36
C GLN A 310 -13.09 -16.52 -28.45
N ILE A 311 -13.46 -17.64 -27.83
CA ILE A 311 -12.77 -18.92 -27.99
C ILE A 311 -13.52 -19.76 -29.01
N GLY A 312 -12.83 -20.13 -30.10
CA GLY A 312 -13.44 -20.92 -31.18
C GLY A 312 -14.70 -20.24 -31.71
N ASP A 313 -15.82 -20.95 -31.64
CA ASP A 313 -17.14 -20.52 -32.06
C ASP A 313 -18.09 -20.18 -30.89
N GLU A 314 -17.56 -20.03 -29.69
CA GLU A 314 -18.35 -19.61 -28.52
C GLU A 314 -18.85 -18.16 -28.66
N PRO A 315 -19.84 -17.74 -27.86
CA PRO A 315 -20.31 -16.35 -27.90
C PRO A 315 -19.21 -15.34 -27.62
N VAL A 316 -19.23 -14.21 -28.34
CA VAL A 316 -18.30 -13.09 -28.12
C VAL A 316 -18.50 -12.54 -26.71
N GLN A 317 -17.40 -12.43 -25.98
CA GLN A 317 -17.36 -11.88 -24.64
C GLN A 317 -17.19 -10.35 -24.68
N PRO A 318 -17.66 -9.64 -23.65
CA PRO A 318 -17.59 -8.19 -23.57
C PRO A 318 -16.15 -7.69 -23.52
N LEU A 319 -15.99 -6.38 -23.71
CA LEU A 319 -14.71 -5.69 -23.62
C LEU A 319 -14.05 -5.97 -22.25
N THR A 320 -12.89 -6.60 -22.28
CA THR A 320 -12.21 -7.14 -21.10
C THR A 320 -10.70 -6.86 -21.18
N GLU A 321 -10.06 -6.61 -20.06
CA GLU A 321 -8.64 -6.38 -19.95
C GLU A 321 -7.86 -7.69 -20.24
N ILE A 322 -6.73 -7.59 -20.94
CA ILE A 322 -6.01 -8.73 -21.52
C ILE A 322 -5.53 -9.79 -20.51
N LEU A 323 -5.15 -9.39 -19.30
CA LEU A 323 -4.75 -10.36 -18.26
C LEU A 323 -5.95 -11.15 -17.71
N LYS A 324 -7.13 -10.55 -17.69
CA LYS A 324 -8.37 -11.25 -17.35
C LYS A 324 -8.79 -12.21 -18.46
N ILE A 325 -8.54 -11.84 -19.71
CA ILE A 325 -8.74 -12.75 -20.86
C ILE A 325 -7.79 -13.94 -20.73
N ASP A 326 -6.49 -13.72 -20.47
CA ASP A 326 -5.53 -14.79 -20.25
C ASP A 326 -5.99 -15.79 -19.17
N ARG A 327 -6.46 -15.28 -18.03
CA ARG A 327 -7.01 -16.13 -16.95
C ARG A 327 -8.24 -16.92 -17.38
N ALA A 328 -9.17 -16.29 -18.10
CA ALA A 328 -10.38 -16.95 -18.57
C ALA A 328 -10.07 -18.05 -19.58
N VAL A 329 -9.15 -17.79 -20.53
CA VAL A 329 -8.70 -18.77 -21.52
C VAL A 329 -7.98 -19.95 -20.86
N ARG A 330 -7.12 -19.69 -19.87
CA ARG A 330 -6.43 -20.75 -19.10
C ARG A 330 -7.44 -21.63 -18.35
N ARG A 331 -8.42 -21.03 -17.71
CA ARG A 331 -9.51 -21.76 -17.03
C ARG A 331 -10.31 -22.61 -18.01
N HIS A 332 -10.62 -22.08 -19.21
CA HIS A 332 -11.37 -22.83 -20.24
C HIS A 332 -10.64 -24.08 -20.69
N PHE A 333 -9.32 -24.02 -20.85
CA PHE A 333 -8.50 -25.14 -21.31
C PHE A 333 -7.85 -25.96 -20.17
N ASP A 334 -8.25 -25.74 -18.93
CA ASP A 334 -7.65 -26.37 -17.72
C ASP A 334 -6.12 -26.20 -17.63
N LEU A 335 -5.64 -25.04 -18.03
CA LEU A 335 -4.23 -24.69 -17.95
C LEU A 335 -3.93 -24.00 -16.62
N PRO A 336 -2.74 -24.22 -16.01
CA PRO A 336 -2.34 -23.52 -14.82
C PRO A 336 -2.26 -22.01 -15.10
N TYR A 337 -2.64 -21.19 -14.11
CA TYR A 337 -2.39 -19.76 -14.18
C TYR A 337 -0.90 -19.47 -14.29
N ARG A 338 -0.57 -18.30 -14.85
CA ARG A 338 0.83 -17.84 -14.81
C ARG A 338 1.19 -17.61 -13.34
N GLY A 339 2.07 -18.45 -12.82
CA GLY A 339 2.69 -18.24 -11.52
C GLY A 339 3.69 -17.09 -11.58
N GLY A 340 4.28 -16.73 -10.45
CA GLY A 340 5.34 -15.71 -10.39
C GLY A 340 6.66 -16.08 -11.08
N GLU A 341 6.67 -17.14 -11.87
CA GLU A 341 7.81 -17.50 -12.72
C GLU A 341 7.95 -16.50 -13.86
N MET A 342 9.14 -15.99 -14.07
CA MET A 342 9.46 -15.17 -15.22
C MET A 342 9.46 -16.05 -16.48
N VAL A 343 8.29 -16.19 -17.11
CA VAL A 343 8.14 -16.95 -18.36
C VAL A 343 8.22 -15.98 -19.53
N GLN A 344 9.40 -15.47 -19.79
CA GLN A 344 9.66 -14.78 -21.05
C GLN A 344 9.59 -15.82 -22.19
N PRO A 345 8.88 -15.55 -23.32
CA PRO A 345 8.77 -16.49 -24.43
C PRO A 345 10.14 -16.97 -24.92
N TRP A 346 11.12 -16.07 -25.05
CA TRP A 346 12.49 -16.41 -25.46
C TRP A 346 13.19 -17.33 -24.46
N TYR A 347 12.94 -17.17 -23.15
CA TYR A 347 13.50 -18.04 -22.11
C TYR A 347 12.90 -19.44 -22.20
N ALA A 348 11.58 -19.52 -22.37
CA ALA A 348 10.88 -20.79 -22.55
C ALA A 348 11.39 -21.52 -23.79
N GLU A 349 11.57 -20.82 -24.91
CA GLU A 349 12.13 -21.40 -26.16
C GLU A 349 13.57 -21.88 -26.00
N LYS A 350 14.40 -21.13 -25.28
CA LYS A 350 15.83 -21.43 -25.12
C LYS A 350 16.09 -22.56 -24.13
N TYR A 351 15.34 -22.62 -23.02
CA TYR A 351 15.65 -23.50 -21.89
C TYR A 351 14.64 -24.63 -21.65
N LYS A 352 13.37 -24.47 -22.06
CA LYS A 352 12.31 -25.48 -21.88
C LYS A 352 12.08 -26.36 -23.15
N GLY A 353 12.80 -26.07 -24.24
CA GLY A 353 12.68 -26.79 -25.51
C GLY A 353 11.51 -26.29 -26.39
N LYS A 354 11.55 -26.72 -27.68
CA LYS A 354 10.61 -26.27 -28.72
C LYS A 354 9.39 -27.17 -28.89
N GLU A 355 9.12 -28.06 -27.97
CA GLU A 355 7.90 -28.87 -28.06
C GLU A 355 6.66 -28.03 -27.77
N TYR A 356 6.14 -27.40 -28.81
CA TYR A 356 4.79 -26.87 -28.78
C TYR A 356 3.82 -28.04 -28.92
N ALA A 357 3.00 -28.21 -27.87
CA ALA A 357 1.83 -29.06 -28.00
C ALA A 357 0.93 -28.55 -29.14
N GLU A 358 0.17 -29.43 -29.78
CA GLU A 358 -0.88 -29.02 -30.73
C GLU A 358 -1.76 -27.94 -30.12
N PRO A 359 -2.17 -26.90 -30.90
CA PRO A 359 -3.02 -25.85 -30.43
C PRO A 359 -4.30 -26.42 -29.82
N LEU A 360 -4.63 -26.02 -28.60
CA LEU A 360 -5.85 -26.46 -27.92
C LEU A 360 -7.12 -25.79 -28.48
N GLY A 361 -6.95 -24.65 -29.14
CA GLY A 361 -8.04 -23.89 -29.73
C GLY A 361 -7.57 -22.58 -30.36
N VAL A 362 -8.53 -21.79 -30.80
CA VAL A 362 -8.29 -20.47 -31.40
C VAL A 362 -8.93 -19.40 -30.50
N LEU A 363 -8.13 -18.44 -30.10
CA LEU A 363 -8.59 -17.23 -29.42
C LEU A 363 -8.66 -16.10 -30.45
N LYS A 364 -9.84 -15.47 -30.61
CA LYS A 364 -10.03 -14.25 -31.38
C LYS A 364 -10.16 -13.08 -30.41
N MET A 365 -9.44 -12.01 -30.64
CA MET A 365 -9.51 -10.78 -29.86
C MET A 365 -9.70 -9.60 -30.81
N ASN A 366 -10.53 -8.65 -30.42
CA ASN A 366 -10.76 -7.42 -31.19
C ASN A 366 -10.55 -6.22 -30.26
N PHE A 367 -9.54 -5.42 -30.57
CA PHE A 367 -9.12 -4.22 -29.83
C PHE A 367 -9.67 -2.98 -30.53
N PRO A 368 -10.77 -2.38 -30.06
CA PRO A 368 -11.32 -1.17 -30.63
C PRO A 368 -10.51 0.05 -30.20
N PHE A 369 -10.36 1.01 -31.11
CA PHE A 369 -9.78 2.33 -30.81
C PHE A 369 -10.33 3.37 -31.77
N SER A 370 -10.23 4.65 -31.40
CA SER A 370 -10.72 5.77 -32.22
C SER A 370 -9.57 6.58 -32.79
N VAL A 371 -9.71 7.01 -34.04
CA VAL A 371 -8.74 7.83 -34.74
C VAL A 371 -9.39 9.18 -35.09
N SER A 372 -8.89 10.24 -34.48
CA SER A 372 -9.36 11.64 -34.77
C SER A 372 -8.69 12.23 -36.00
N VAL A 373 -7.43 11.82 -36.27
CA VAL A 373 -6.66 12.24 -37.43
C VAL A 373 -5.90 11.04 -37.95
N VAL A 374 -6.07 10.69 -39.22
CA VAL A 374 -5.33 9.59 -39.85
C VAL A 374 -3.82 9.94 -39.82
N PRO A 375 -2.96 9.12 -39.26
CA PRO A 375 -1.54 9.42 -39.16
C PRO A 375 -0.90 9.60 -40.52
N SER A 376 -0.11 10.67 -40.70
CA SER A 376 0.76 10.87 -41.87
C SER A 376 2.11 10.19 -41.70
N ASP A 377 2.51 9.96 -40.47
CA ASP A 377 3.80 9.33 -40.11
C ASP A 377 3.67 7.80 -40.07
N SER A 378 4.83 7.13 -40.03
CA SER A 378 4.88 5.66 -39.94
C SER A 378 4.30 5.18 -38.62
N VAL A 379 3.29 4.33 -38.69
CA VAL A 379 2.68 3.66 -37.53
C VAL A 379 3.18 2.22 -37.46
N PHE A 380 3.43 1.75 -36.26
CA PHE A 380 3.86 0.40 -36.01
C PHE A 380 2.99 -0.27 -34.95
N LEU A 381 2.54 -1.48 -35.23
CA LEU A 381 2.01 -2.38 -34.22
C LEU A 381 3.20 -3.06 -33.54
N CYS A 382 3.24 -2.98 -32.21
CA CYS A 382 4.32 -3.53 -31.38
C CYS A 382 3.79 -4.67 -30.54
N LEU A 383 4.25 -5.89 -30.75
CA LEU A 383 3.87 -7.05 -29.96
C LEU A 383 4.94 -8.14 -29.93
N GLU A 384 4.88 -9.01 -28.94
CA GLU A 384 5.75 -10.17 -28.83
C GLU A 384 5.33 -11.29 -29.78
N THR A 385 6.32 -11.96 -30.38
CA THR A 385 6.09 -13.14 -31.25
C THR A 385 4.97 -12.98 -32.29
N PRO A 386 4.99 -11.90 -33.12
CA PRO A 386 3.91 -11.60 -34.07
C PRO A 386 3.61 -12.71 -35.06
N GLN A 387 4.59 -13.57 -35.34
CA GLN A 387 4.45 -14.72 -36.25
C GLN A 387 3.44 -15.77 -35.74
N ARG A 388 3.06 -15.73 -34.47
CA ARG A 388 2.04 -16.63 -33.88
C ARG A 388 0.61 -16.16 -34.10
N PHE A 389 0.43 -14.95 -34.64
CA PHE A 389 -0.87 -14.35 -34.79
C PHE A 389 -1.24 -14.15 -36.27
N THR A 390 -2.51 -14.26 -36.56
CA THR A 390 -3.10 -13.66 -37.75
C THR A 390 -3.64 -12.31 -37.34
N ILE A 391 -3.06 -11.25 -37.86
CA ILE A 391 -3.37 -9.87 -37.47
C ILE A 391 -4.15 -9.20 -38.58
N LEU A 392 -5.28 -8.57 -38.19
CA LEU A 392 -6.04 -7.74 -39.10
C LEU A 392 -6.17 -6.32 -38.51
N VAL A 393 -6.13 -5.31 -39.38
CA VAL A 393 -6.45 -3.93 -39.04
C VAL A 393 -7.66 -3.54 -39.87
N ASN A 394 -8.77 -3.28 -39.21
CA ASN A 394 -10.08 -3.00 -39.85
C ASN A 394 -10.48 -4.12 -40.83
N GLY A 395 -10.27 -5.38 -40.49
CA GLY A 395 -10.56 -6.55 -41.34
C GLY A 395 -9.58 -6.80 -42.49
N ARG A 396 -8.53 -5.97 -42.67
CA ARG A 396 -7.48 -6.16 -43.67
C ARG A 396 -6.27 -6.82 -43.04
N ARG A 397 -5.82 -7.90 -43.63
CA ARG A 397 -4.66 -8.68 -43.09
C ARG A 397 -3.38 -7.86 -43.10
N LEU A 398 -2.70 -7.81 -41.94
CA LEU A 398 -1.38 -7.25 -41.78
C LEU A 398 -0.33 -8.38 -41.84
N PRO A 399 0.67 -8.28 -42.71
CA PRO A 399 1.74 -9.28 -42.77
C PRO A 399 2.57 -9.26 -41.48
N SER A 400 2.41 -10.25 -40.62
CA SER A 400 3.10 -10.34 -39.32
C SER A 400 4.60 -10.63 -39.41
N GLN A 401 5.10 -10.88 -40.60
CA GLN A 401 6.52 -11.19 -40.90
C GLN A 401 7.33 -9.97 -41.32
N ASP A 402 6.68 -8.84 -41.59
CA ASP A 402 7.34 -7.60 -42.01
C ASP A 402 7.81 -6.79 -40.79
N GLU A 403 8.84 -7.33 -40.12
CA GLU A 403 9.41 -6.77 -38.92
C GLU A 403 10.34 -5.58 -39.22
N HIS A 404 10.13 -4.46 -38.53
CA HIS A 404 10.90 -3.21 -38.62
C HIS A 404 11.67 -2.91 -37.31
N GLY A 405 12.38 -3.90 -36.76
CA GLY A 405 13.10 -3.77 -35.52
C GLY A 405 12.23 -4.04 -34.29
N TRP A 406 12.53 -3.39 -33.17
CA TRP A 406 11.90 -3.61 -31.91
C TRP A 406 11.54 -2.30 -31.18
N PHE A 407 10.69 -2.40 -30.15
CA PHE A 407 10.25 -1.29 -29.32
C PHE A 407 10.49 -1.62 -27.84
N ILE A 408 11.18 -0.74 -27.10
CA ILE A 408 11.59 -0.88 -25.70
C ILE A 408 12.57 -2.03 -25.48
N ASP A 409 12.19 -3.28 -25.82
CA ASP A 409 13.10 -4.42 -25.77
C ASP A 409 12.97 -5.30 -27.02
N ASN A 410 13.95 -6.20 -27.19
CA ASN A 410 14.08 -7.00 -28.41
C ASN A 410 12.96 -8.06 -28.59
N SER A 411 12.17 -8.35 -27.56
CA SER A 411 11.04 -9.28 -27.67
C SER A 411 9.82 -8.64 -28.34
N ILE A 412 9.64 -7.32 -28.19
CA ILE A 412 8.52 -6.58 -28.73
C ILE A 412 8.84 -6.12 -30.16
N ARG A 413 8.34 -6.85 -31.13
CA ARG A 413 8.61 -6.59 -32.56
C ARG A 413 7.72 -5.50 -33.12
N ARG A 414 8.28 -4.67 -33.98
CA ARG A 414 7.57 -3.60 -34.71
C ARG A 414 7.13 -4.09 -36.06
N ILE A 415 5.83 -4.01 -36.36
CA ILE A 415 5.24 -4.34 -37.65
C ILE A 415 4.69 -3.07 -38.24
N TYR A 416 5.09 -2.72 -39.44
CA TYR A 416 4.59 -1.51 -40.11
C TYR A 416 3.10 -1.66 -40.46
N VAL A 417 2.32 -0.64 -40.10
CA VAL A 417 0.89 -0.53 -40.45
C VAL A 417 0.72 0.58 -41.47
N PRO A 418 0.35 0.28 -42.70
CA PRO A 418 0.07 1.31 -43.73
C PRO A 418 -1.02 2.29 -43.29
N SER A 419 -0.83 3.59 -43.56
CA SER A 419 -1.78 4.64 -43.16
C SER A 419 -3.16 4.46 -43.78
N ASP A 420 -3.24 3.82 -44.97
CA ASP A 420 -4.51 3.53 -45.67
C ASP A 420 -5.33 2.40 -45.00
N MET A 421 -4.76 1.74 -44.00
CA MET A 421 -5.51 0.81 -43.14
C MET A 421 -6.33 1.52 -42.06
N PHE A 422 -6.03 2.79 -41.75
CA PHE A 422 -6.76 3.57 -40.76
C PHE A 422 -7.87 4.38 -41.43
N ARG A 423 -8.91 4.67 -40.62
CA ARG A 423 -10.01 5.56 -41.00
C ARG A 423 -10.34 6.51 -39.84
N LEU A 424 -10.98 7.64 -40.15
CA LEU A 424 -11.51 8.51 -39.10
C LEU A 424 -12.63 7.79 -38.31
N GLY A 425 -12.65 8.00 -37.02
CA GLY A 425 -13.59 7.35 -36.11
C GLY A 425 -13.11 5.96 -35.66
N GLU A 426 -14.04 5.02 -35.59
CA GLU A 426 -13.79 3.69 -34.99
C GLU A 426 -12.88 2.82 -35.89
N ASN A 427 -11.88 2.26 -35.27
CA ASN A 427 -10.92 1.30 -35.84
C ASN A 427 -10.79 0.09 -34.96
N SER A 428 -10.20 -0.99 -35.47
CA SER A 428 -9.87 -2.17 -34.70
C SER A 428 -8.57 -2.84 -35.13
N VAL A 429 -7.92 -3.47 -34.18
CA VAL A 429 -6.91 -4.53 -34.42
C VAL A 429 -7.51 -5.85 -33.95
N GLU A 430 -7.45 -6.84 -34.83
CA GLU A 430 -7.99 -8.17 -34.57
C GLU A 430 -6.88 -9.23 -34.63
#